data_f1f7515abac20b3c0fa9e83d0f0e1e53
#
_entry.id   f1f7515abac20b3c0fa9e83d0f0e1e53
#
_cell.length_a   1.000
_cell.length_b   1.000
_cell.length_c   1.000
_cell.angle_alpha   90.00
_cell.angle_beta   90.00
_cell.angle_gamma   90.00
#
_symmetry.space_group_name_H-M   'P 1'
#
loop_
_entity.id
_entity.type
_entity.pdbx_description
1 polymer ?
#
loop_
_entity_poly.entity_id
_entity_poly.type
_entity_poly.pdbx_seq_one_letter_code
_entity_poly.pdbx_strand_id
1 'polypeptide(L)'
;VTVAYDETVLTEYNNKYGTSYEVFPKNEVTLENGGVIKMAAGAVQSSEMKVSYVSDGNLDSDRSYIIPLRMKVTSGDFKLAEEDQTRLIFVKDLTGIPDCNKYVDGKPGVKVFSCMEVNDTNPLNNLSFTLKSNGKPLVDALIIFSANINYNAETGRVYIFNNENVQALLDQREHYLKPLQDRGMKIILGLLGNHDRSGVANMSKETAEAFALEVKAMCDAYQLDGIFVDDEYSDYEYSNITPGFVYPGKEPAARLCYEVKKAQPERWVIAYAYTTTYGLPSIDGMQSGEFVDYALHDYGGSSDLSSSFPGMPKSNMGLYSQEFNQGRTASESSLRSMRDNGYLSHMIFAMDPNRSNFEWSQLPAMERMARAFYDDELVFDGMKYPKDWN
;
A
#
# COMPACT_ATOMS: atom_id res chain seq x y z
N VAL A 1 18.93 -8.04 -28.04
CA VAL A 1 18.41 -8.72 -26.85
C VAL A 1 17.24 -9.58 -27.26
N THR A 2 17.15 -10.76 -26.69
CA THR A 2 15.95 -11.60 -26.78
C THR A 2 15.26 -11.67 -25.43
N VAL A 3 13.95 -11.60 -25.45
CA VAL A 3 13.06 -11.81 -24.30
C VAL A 3 12.31 -13.12 -24.54
N ALA A 4 12.32 -13.99 -23.56
CA ALA A 4 11.62 -15.28 -23.65
C ALA A 4 10.83 -15.53 -22.38
N TYR A 5 9.69 -16.21 -22.55
CA TYR A 5 8.95 -16.78 -21.43
C TYR A 5 9.76 -17.94 -20.83
N ASP A 6 10.08 -17.84 -19.52
CA ASP A 6 10.97 -18.76 -18.83
C ASP A 6 10.47 -19.06 -17.40
N GLU A 7 9.87 -20.21 -17.19
CA GLU A 7 9.27 -20.62 -15.91
C GLU A 7 10.31 -20.78 -14.78
N THR A 8 11.59 -20.94 -15.11
CA THR A 8 12.63 -21.03 -14.08
C THR A 8 12.77 -19.73 -13.29
N VAL A 9 12.47 -18.58 -13.93
CA VAL A 9 12.46 -17.27 -13.25
C VAL A 9 11.43 -17.23 -12.12
N LEU A 10 10.24 -17.80 -12.33
CA LEU A 10 9.24 -17.90 -11.28
C LEU A 10 9.64 -18.86 -10.17
N THR A 11 10.24 -20.00 -10.53
CA THR A 11 10.75 -20.96 -9.54
C THR A 11 11.82 -20.32 -8.64
N GLU A 12 12.76 -19.56 -9.24
CA GLU A 12 13.78 -18.80 -8.53
C GLU A 12 13.15 -17.78 -7.57
N TYR A 13 12.13 -17.06 -8.06
CA TYR A 13 11.39 -16.06 -7.25
C TYR A 13 10.64 -16.70 -6.09
N ASN A 14 9.85 -17.75 -6.35
CA ASN A 14 9.09 -18.45 -5.32
C ASN A 14 10.00 -19.02 -4.21
N ASN A 15 11.14 -19.59 -4.59
CA ASN A 15 12.13 -20.11 -3.63
C ASN A 15 12.75 -18.99 -2.79
N LYS A 16 13.08 -17.85 -3.42
CA LYS A 16 13.72 -16.73 -2.73
C LYS A 16 12.79 -16.07 -1.70
N TYR A 17 11.51 -15.91 -2.04
CA TYR A 17 10.55 -15.17 -1.23
C TYR A 17 9.54 -16.06 -0.50
N GLY A 18 9.65 -17.39 -0.58
CA GLY A 18 8.74 -18.33 0.06
C GLY A 18 7.29 -18.20 -0.46
N THR A 19 7.13 -17.86 -1.74
CA THR A 19 5.83 -17.68 -2.39
C THR A 19 5.37 -18.94 -3.10
N SER A 20 4.08 -18.97 -3.47
CA SER A 20 3.44 -20.04 -4.24
C SER A 20 2.69 -19.51 -5.46
N TYR A 21 3.22 -18.47 -6.10
CA TYR A 21 2.63 -17.95 -7.33
C TYR A 21 2.63 -19.01 -8.43
N GLU A 22 1.59 -19.01 -9.25
CA GLU A 22 1.45 -19.90 -10.39
C GLU A 22 1.87 -19.23 -11.68
N VAL A 23 2.24 -20.05 -12.65
CA VAL A 23 2.61 -19.57 -13.98
C VAL A 23 1.35 -19.18 -14.74
N PHE A 24 1.33 -17.98 -15.33
CA PHE A 24 0.30 -17.59 -16.28
C PHE A 24 0.44 -18.42 -17.58
N PRO A 25 -0.65 -18.92 -18.19
CA PRO A 25 -0.57 -19.83 -19.34
C PRO A 25 0.25 -19.24 -20.50
N LYS A 26 1.31 -19.92 -20.88
CA LYS A 26 2.26 -19.46 -21.94
C LYS A 26 1.61 -19.24 -23.30
N ASN A 27 0.63 -20.08 -23.65
CA ASN A 27 -0.10 -19.99 -24.92
C ASN A 27 -0.98 -18.74 -25.03
N GLU A 28 -1.25 -18.06 -23.91
CA GLU A 28 -2.01 -16.82 -23.84
C GLU A 28 -1.13 -15.57 -23.85
N VAL A 29 0.21 -15.74 -23.88
CA VAL A 29 1.18 -14.64 -23.87
C VAL A 29 1.77 -14.48 -25.28
N THR A 30 1.76 -13.25 -25.78
CA THR A 30 2.38 -12.88 -27.04
C THR A 30 3.46 -11.83 -26.82
N LEU A 31 4.68 -12.15 -27.25
CA LEU A 31 5.81 -11.21 -27.27
C LEU A 31 5.91 -10.60 -28.67
N GLU A 32 5.85 -9.29 -28.75
CA GLU A 32 6.01 -8.56 -30.01
C GLU A 32 7.32 -8.92 -30.71
N ASN A 33 7.32 -9.03 -32.02
CA ASN A 33 8.49 -9.43 -32.82
C ASN A 33 9.18 -10.73 -32.34
N GLY A 34 8.41 -11.68 -31.77
CA GLY A 34 8.95 -12.93 -31.20
C GLY A 34 9.92 -12.72 -30.04
N GLY A 35 9.78 -11.61 -29.30
CA GLY A 35 10.65 -11.29 -28.17
C GLY A 35 11.98 -10.65 -28.56
N VAL A 36 12.17 -10.20 -29.79
CA VAL A 36 13.43 -9.59 -30.24
C VAL A 36 13.39 -8.06 -30.07
N ILE A 37 14.28 -7.55 -29.24
CA ILE A 37 14.53 -6.10 -29.07
C ILE A 37 15.82 -5.73 -29.79
N LYS A 38 15.75 -4.72 -30.66
CA LYS A 38 16.89 -4.19 -31.39
C LYS A 38 17.32 -2.84 -30.82
N MET A 39 18.63 -2.62 -30.73
CA MET A 39 19.23 -1.34 -30.37
C MET A 39 20.22 -0.96 -31.48
N ALA A 40 20.08 0.24 -32.02
CA ALA A 40 20.99 0.73 -33.05
C ALA A 40 22.39 1.02 -32.45
N ALA A 41 23.46 0.91 -33.24
CA ALA A 41 24.78 1.26 -32.79
C ALA A 41 24.86 2.74 -32.37
N GLY A 42 25.38 3.01 -31.17
CA GLY A 42 25.44 4.35 -30.58
C GLY A 42 24.12 4.86 -29.96
N ALA A 43 23.05 4.09 -30.00
CA ALA A 43 21.82 4.46 -29.30
C ALA A 43 21.94 4.24 -27.79
N VAL A 44 21.35 5.13 -27.01
CA VAL A 44 21.29 5.04 -25.53
C VAL A 44 20.00 4.37 -25.04
N GLN A 45 19.08 4.08 -25.94
CA GLN A 45 17.77 3.46 -25.66
C GLN A 45 17.39 2.51 -26.77
N SER A 46 16.78 1.37 -26.43
CA SER A 46 16.21 0.42 -27.40
C SER A 46 14.84 0.87 -27.89
N SER A 47 14.30 0.16 -28.89
CA SER A 47 12.86 0.19 -29.14
C SER A 47 12.10 -0.44 -27.99
N GLU A 48 10.86 0.01 -27.75
CA GLU A 48 9.93 -0.65 -26.85
C GLU A 48 9.52 -2.02 -27.42
N MET A 49 9.19 -2.95 -26.55
CA MET A 49 8.61 -4.25 -26.91
C MET A 49 7.30 -4.43 -26.15
N LYS A 50 6.25 -4.70 -26.86
CA LYS A 50 4.94 -4.97 -26.28
C LYS A 50 4.83 -6.44 -25.86
N VAL A 51 4.40 -6.65 -24.61
CA VAL A 51 3.93 -7.94 -24.12
C VAL A 51 2.40 -7.88 -24.06
N SER A 52 1.73 -8.77 -24.75
CA SER A 52 0.27 -8.88 -24.74
C SER A 52 -0.12 -10.22 -24.16
N TYR A 53 -1.22 -10.25 -23.42
CA TYR A 53 -1.79 -11.49 -22.90
C TYR A 53 -3.32 -11.41 -22.95
N VAL A 54 -3.93 -12.58 -23.03
CA VAL A 54 -5.39 -12.74 -23.05
C VAL A 54 -5.73 -13.82 -22.04
N SER A 55 -6.71 -13.60 -21.18
CA SER A 55 -7.23 -14.63 -20.31
C SER A 55 -8.41 -15.33 -20.98
N ASP A 56 -8.42 -16.65 -20.97
CA ASP A 56 -9.56 -17.47 -21.42
C ASP A 56 -10.70 -17.54 -20.39
N GLY A 57 -10.57 -16.85 -19.26
CA GLY A 57 -11.55 -16.82 -18.17
C GLY A 57 -11.44 -17.98 -17.19
N ASN A 58 -10.40 -18.81 -17.28
CA ASN A 58 -10.19 -19.97 -16.39
C ASN A 58 -9.20 -19.69 -15.24
N LEU A 59 -8.82 -18.43 -15.01
CA LEU A 59 -7.97 -18.08 -13.87
C LEU A 59 -8.77 -18.17 -12.58
N ASP A 60 -8.14 -18.73 -11.54
CA ASP A 60 -8.67 -18.74 -10.19
C ASP A 60 -8.45 -17.36 -9.54
N SER A 61 -9.54 -16.69 -9.16
CA SER A 61 -9.50 -15.36 -8.53
C SER A 61 -8.80 -15.34 -7.17
N ASP A 62 -8.68 -16.49 -6.49
CA ASP A 62 -7.97 -16.59 -5.22
C ASP A 62 -6.45 -16.70 -5.39
N ARG A 63 -5.98 -16.87 -6.65
CA ARG A 63 -4.56 -17.02 -6.98
C ARG A 63 -3.99 -15.81 -7.69
N SER A 64 -2.69 -15.65 -7.60
CA SER A 64 -1.93 -14.70 -8.39
C SER A 64 -1.01 -15.45 -9.35
N TYR A 65 -1.05 -15.05 -10.60
CA TYR A 65 -0.28 -15.65 -11.69
C TYR A 65 0.87 -14.73 -12.09
N ILE A 66 1.92 -15.32 -12.65
CA ILE A 66 3.06 -14.55 -13.12
C ILE A 66 3.39 -14.95 -14.57
N ILE A 67 3.61 -13.94 -15.42
CA ILE A 67 4.27 -14.09 -16.70
C ILE A 67 5.77 -13.90 -16.47
N PRO A 68 6.57 -14.98 -16.40
CA PRO A 68 7.99 -14.88 -16.12
C PRO A 68 8.78 -14.71 -17.42
N LEU A 69 9.57 -13.64 -17.50
CA LEU A 69 10.35 -13.32 -18.68
C LEU A 69 11.86 -13.29 -18.33
N ARG A 70 12.67 -13.89 -19.19
CA ARG A 70 14.12 -13.80 -19.13
C ARG A 70 14.67 -13.06 -20.35
N MET A 71 15.57 -12.13 -20.11
CA MET A 71 16.24 -11.35 -21.13
C MET A 71 17.67 -11.82 -21.30
N LYS A 72 18.13 -11.95 -22.54
CA LYS A 72 19.50 -12.33 -22.89
C LYS A 72 20.03 -11.45 -24.00
N VAL A 73 21.28 -11.01 -23.87
CA VAL A 73 22.01 -10.38 -24.97
C VAL A 73 22.41 -11.44 -25.96
N THR A 74 21.98 -11.31 -27.21
CA THR A 74 22.28 -12.26 -28.29
C THR A 74 23.31 -11.75 -29.28
N SER A 75 23.59 -10.43 -29.30
CA SER A 75 24.63 -9.79 -30.11
C SER A 75 24.96 -8.41 -29.56
N GLY A 76 26.22 -7.93 -29.81
CA GLY A 76 26.71 -6.64 -29.34
C GLY A 76 27.61 -6.76 -28.12
N ASP A 77 28.35 -5.67 -27.83
CA ASP A 77 29.38 -5.60 -26.77
C ASP A 77 28.85 -4.98 -25.47
N PHE A 78 27.64 -5.25 -25.09
CA PHE A 78 27.05 -4.77 -23.83
C PHE A 78 26.54 -5.94 -22.98
N LYS A 79 26.35 -5.67 -21.68
CA LYS A 79 25.79 -6.63 -20.72
C LYS A 79 24.55 -6.04 -20.10
N LEU A 80 23.56 -6.87 -19.80
CA LEU A 80 22.46 -6.51 -18.91
C LEU A 80 22.95 -6.61 -17.47
N ALA A 81 22.57 -5.66 -16.63
CA ALA A 81 22.69 -5.81 -15.18
C ALA A 81 21.93 -7.05 -14.72
N GLU A 82 22.30 -7.63 -13.58
CA GLU A 82 21.70 -8.87 -13.10
C GLU A 82 20.20 -8.69 -12.87
N GLU A 83 19.80 -7.58 -12.28
CA GLU A 83 18.41 -7.19 -12.02
C GLU A 83 17.59 -6.99 -13.30
N ASP A 84 18.24 -6.68 -14.41
CA ASP A 84 17.60 -6.47 -15.72
C ASP A 84 17.50 -7.73 -16.58
N GLN A 85 18.01 -8.86 -16.11
CA GLN A 85 17.94 -10.13 -16.85
C GLN A 85 16.60 -10.84 -16.74
N THR A 86 15.75 -10.42 -15.81
CA THR A 86 14.44 -11.02 -15.58
C THR A 86 13.37 -9.95 -15.42
N ARG A 87 12.13 -10.30 -15.80
CA ARG A 87 10.92 -9.50 -15.49
C ARG A 87 9.80 -10.42 -15.11
N LEU A 88 9.05 -10.02 -14.10
CA LEU A 88 7.85 -10.70 -13.63
C LEU A 88 6.66 -9.75 -13.84
N ILE A 89 5.66 -10.21 -14.60
CA ILE A 89 4.40 -9.48 -14.74
C ILE A 89 3.36 -10.22 -13.93
N PHE A 90 2.86 -9.56 -12.88
CA PHE A 90 1.84 -10.12 -12.00
C PHE A 90 0.47 -9.96 -12.63
N VAL A 91 -0.29 -11.05 -12.69
CA VAL A 91 -1.65 -11.10 -13.24
C VAL A 91 -2.57 -11.70 -12.19
N LYS A 92 -3.68 -11.04 -11.91
CA LYS A 92 -4.74 -11.54 -11.04
C LYS A 92 -6.09 -11.33 -11.70
N ASP A 93 -6.94 -12.35 -11.67
CA ASP A 93 -8.34 -12.19 -12.04
C ASP A 93 -9.07 -11.45 -10.91
N LEU A 94 -9.59 -10.29 -11.23
CA LEU A 94 -10.40 -9.48 -10.31
C LEU A 94 -11.91 -9.64 -10.58
N THR A 95 -12.29 -10.47 -11.55
CA THR A 95 -13.68 -10.76 -11.86
C THR A 95 -14.34 -11.48 -10.68
N GLY A 96 -15.34 -10.88 -10.09
CA GLY A 96 -16.02 -11.45 -8.93
C GLY A 96 -15.38 -11.12 -7.57
N ILE A 97 -14.21 -10.46 -7.53
CA ILE A 97 -13.69 -9.90 -6.28
C ILE A 97 -14.46 -8.61 -5.96
N PRO A 98 -15.05 -8.49 -4.78
CA PRO A 98 -15.73 -7.26 -4.39
C PRO A 98 -14.78 -6.07 -4.44
N ASP A 99 -15.25 -4.92 -4.91
CA ASP A 99 -14.48 -3.68 -4.92
C ASP A 99 -15.30 -2.51 -4.39
N CYS A 100 -14.62 -1.55 -3.75
CA CYS A 100 -15.19 -0.29 -3.29
C CYS A 100 -15.04 0.84 -4.31
N ASN A 101 -14.53 0.58 -5.52
CA ASN A 101 -14.24 1.64 -6.49
C ASN A 101 -15.50 2.45 -6.80
N LYS A 102 -15.38 3.75 -6.65
CA LYS A 102 -16.42 4.74 -6.91
C LYS A 102 -16.04 5.54 -8.16
N TYR A 103 -17.06 5.91 -8.93
CA TYR A 103 -16.88 6.66 -10.17
C TYR A 103 -17.81 7.87 -10.18
N VAL A 104 -17.32 8.98 -10.71
CA VAL A 104 -18.10 10.20 -10.96
C VAL A 104 -17.96 10.50 -12.45
N ASP A 105 -19.06 10.54 -13.16
CA ASP A 105 -19.09 10.75 -14.63
C ASP A 105 -18.12 9.80 -15.38
N GLY A 106 -18.05 8.54 -14.95
CA GLY A 106 -17.20 7.52 -15.56
C GLY A 106 -15.70 7.64 -15.23
N LYS A 107 -15.29 8.60 -14.39
CA LYS A 107 -13.90 8.77 -13.91
C LYS A 107 -13.74 8.22 -12.50
N PRO A 108 -12.56 7.70 -12.13
CA PRO A 108 -12.29 7.26 -10.78
C PRO A 108 -12.58 8.37 -9.75
N GLY A 109 -13.32 8.04 -8.71
CA GLY A 109 -13.56 8.90 -7.56
C GLY A 109 -12.41 8.85 -6.55
N VAL A 110 -12.53 9.65 -5.50
CA VAL A 110 -11.54 9.70 -4.40
C VAL A 110 -11.57 8.39 -3.61
N LYS A 111 -10.41 7.83 -3.30
CA LYS A 111 -10.27 6.73 -2.34
C LYS A 111 -10.16 7.28 -0.92
N VAL A 112 -10.97 6.74 -0.02
CA VAL A 112 -10.98 7.12 1.39
C VAL A 112 -10.28 6.04 2.22
N PHE A 113 -9.25 6.46 2.94
CA PHE A 113 -8.50 5.64 3.88
C PHE A 113 -8.95 5.98 5.31
N SER A 114 -9.45 5.00 6.04
CA SER A 114 -9.83 5.15 7.45
C SER A 114 -8.69 4.65 8.33
N CYS A 115 -7.88 5.55 8.88
CA CYS A 115 -6.85 5.23 9.85
C CYS A 115 -7.49 5.19 11.24
N MET A 116 -7.55 3.99 11.82
CA MET A 116 -8.35 3.74 13.00
C MET A 116 -7.51 3.24 14.17
N GLU A 117 -7.57 3.94 15.30
CA GLU A 117 -6.98 3.49 16.55
C GLU A 117 -7.76 2.31 17.13
N VAL A 118 -7.32 1.10 16.84
CA VAL A 118 -8.00 -0.13 17.25
C VAL A 118 -7.83 -0.46 18.74
N ASN A 119 -7.10 0.36 19.47
CA ASN A 119 -7.03 0.23 20.93
C ASN A 119 -8.38 0.46 21.60
N ASP A 120 -9.25 1.24 21.01
CA ASP A 120 -10.57 1.58 21.55
C ASP A 120 -11.71 1.61 20.54
N THR A 121 -11.42 1.44 19.23
CA THR A 121 -12.44 1.59 18.17
C THR A 121 -12.57 0.32 17.34
N ASN A 122 -13.83 -0.12 17.14
CA ASN A 122 -14.15 -1.32 16.38
C ASN A 122 -14.12 -1.05 14.87
N PRO A 123 -13.32 -1.79 14.07
CA PRO A 123 -13.20 -1.60 12.63
C PRO A 123 -14.50 -1.83 11.85
N LEU A 124 -15.45 -2.62 12.38
CA LEU A 124 -16.76 -2.83 11.75
C LEU A 124 -17.57 -1.54 11.61
N ASN A 125 -17.24 -0.48 12.35
CA ASN A 125 -17.86 0.83 12.17
C ASN A 125 -17.73 1.39 10.74
N ASN A 126 -16.72 0.96 9.97
CA ASN A 126 -16.58 1.37 8.56
C ASN A 126 -17.70 0.81 7.66
N LEU A 127 -18.42 -0.23 8.07
CA LEU A 127 -19.54 -0.80 7.31
C LEU A 127 -20.80 0.07 7.35
N SER A 128 -20.94 0.92 8.36
CA SER A 128 -22.15 1.68 8.62
C SER A 128 -22.38 2.86 7.68
N PHE A 129 -21.40 3.16 6.80
CA PHE A 129 -21.44 4.35 5.94
C PHE A 129 -21.37 3.95 4.47
N THR A 130 -22.44 4.22 3.73
CA THR A 130 -22.53 3.90 2.29
C THR A 130 -23.00 5.10 1.48
N LEU A 131 -22.74 5.07 0.18
CA LEU A 131 -23.26 6.05 -0.78
C LEU A 131 -24.68 5.67 -1.17
N LYS A 132 -25.58 6.65 -1.22
CA LYS A 132 -27.02 6.47 -1.47
C LYS A 132 -27.30 5.91 -2.87
N SER A 133 -26.57 6.36 -3.87
CA SER A 133 -26.83 6.02 -5.28
C SER A 133 -26.53 4.56 -5.62
N ASN A 134 -25.56 3.93 -4.94
CA ASN A 134 -25.03 2.63 -5.35
C ASN A 134 -24.78 1.65 -4.19
N GLY A 135 -24.92 2.09 -2.92
CA GLY A 135 -24.69 1.27 -1.73
C GLY A 135 -23.24 0.90 -1.47
N LYS A 136 -22.28 1.48 -2.23
CA LYS A 136 -20.86 1.24 -1.99
C LYS A 136 -20.40 1.90 -0.70
N PRO A 137 -19.45 1.28 0.03
CA PRO A 137 -18.90 1.89 1.24
C PRO A 137 -18.25 3.25 0.94
N LEU A 138 -18.34 4.19 1.90
CA LEU A 138 -17.61 5.44 1.84
C LEU A 138 -16.10 5.19 1.87
N VAL A 139 -15.67 4.27 2.74
CA VAL A 139 -14.26 3.91 2.96
C VAL A 139 -13.80 2.85 1.97
N ASP A 140 -12.61 3.03 1.39
CA ASP A 140 -11.97 2.08 0.46
C ASP A 140 -10.92 1.20 1.16
N ALA A 141 -10.30 1.70 2.22
CA ALA A 141 -9.31 0.96 2.98
C ALA A 141 -9.37 1.30 4.47
N LEU A 142 -9.30 0.27 5.28
CA LEU A 142 -9.01 0.37 6.71
C LEU A 142 -7.51 0.31 6.93
N ILE A 143 -6.94 1.23 7.68
CA ILE A 143 -5.61 1.16 8.24
C ILE A 143 -5.77 0.79 9.73
N ILE A 144 -5.36 -0.43 10.09
CA ILE A 144 -5.29 -0.88 11.49
C ILE A 144 -4.14 -0.13 12.14
N PHE A 145 -4.42 0.85 12.97
CA PHE A 145 -3.42 1.67 13.63
C PHE A 145 -3.33 1.30 15.12
N SER A 146 -2.21 0.70 15.59
CA SER A 146 -1.09 0.23 14.78
C SER A 146 -0.38 -0.95 15.44
N ALA A 147 0.27 -1.75 14.63
CA ALA A 147 1.37 -2.60 15.09
C ALA A 147 2.65 -1.76 15.26
N ASN A 148 3.64 -2.29 15.93
CA ASN A 148 4.87 -1.59 16.23
C ASN A 148 6.10 -2.28 15.64
N ILE A 149 7.17 -1.51 15.44
CA ILE A 149 8.48 -2.01 15.04
C ILE A 149 9.35 -2.10 16.29
N ASN A 150 9.79 -3.30 16.63
CA ASN A 150 10.61 -3.55 17.80
C ASN A 150 11.92 -4.29 17.46
N TYR A 151 12.92 -4.15 18.32
CA TYR A 151 14.20 -4.82 18.21
C TYR A 151 14.41 -5.83 19.34
N ASN A 152 14.77 -7.05 18.99
CA ASN A 152 15.18 -8.06 19.95
C ASN A 152 16.71 -8.09 20.04
N ALA A 153 17.25 -7.59 21.17
CA ALA A 153 18.69 -7.50 21.37
C ALA A 153 19.41 -8.85 21.53
N GLU A 154 18.68 -9.91 21.92
CA GLU A 154 19.26 -11.25 22.07
C GLU A 154 19.49 -11.91 20.70
N THR A 155 18.58 -11.69 19.77
CA THR A 155 18.63 -12.30 18.42
C THR A 155 19.20 -11.36 17.37
N GLY A 156 19.31 -10.06 17.66
CA GLY A 156 19.68 -9.03 16.70
C GLY A 156 18.64 -8.74 15.62
N ARG A 157 17.38 -9.16 15.82
CA ARG A 157 16.30 -9.03 14.83
C ARG A 157 15.39 -7.85 15.12
N VAL A 158 15.02 -7.14 14.06
CA VAL A 158 13.86 -6.25 14.06
C VAL A 158 12.63 -7.10 13.72
N TYR A 159 11.52 -6.87 14.42
CA TYR A 159 10.30 -7.65 14.25
C TYR A 159 9.04 -6.80 14.43
N ILE A 160 7.91 -7.30 13.92
CA ILE A 160 6.59 -6.69 14.12
C ILE A 160 6.06 -7.12 15.48
N PHE A 161 5.78 -6.15 16.32
CA PHE A 161 5.11 -6.35 17.60
C PHE A 161 3.64 -5.90 17.48
N ASN A 162 2.73 -6.86 17.57
CA ASN A 162 1.31 -6.56 17.71
C ASN A 162 0.99 -6.41 19.19
N ASN A 163 0.43 -5.26 19.59
CA ASN A 163 -0.19 -5.18 20.89
C ASN A 163 -1.43 -6.08 20.96
N GLU A 164 -1.99 -6.29 22.14
CA GLU A 164 -3.11 -7.19 22.37
C GLU A 164 -4.35 -6.87 21.50
N ASN A 165 -4.62 -5.58 21.23
CA ASN A 165 -5.76 -5.16 20.42
C ASN A 165 -5.57 -5.50 18.94
N VAL A 166 -4.40 -5.19 18.38
CA VAL A 166 -4.07 -5.56 17.00
C VAL A 166 -4.08 -7.06 16.83
N GLN A 167 -3.45 -7.81 17.77
CA GLN A 167 -3.41 -9.26 17.71
C GLN A 167 -4.82 -9.88 17.79
N ALA A 168 -5.69 -9.37 18.67
CA ALA A 168 -7.06 -9.87 18.79
C ALA A 168 -7.85 -9.70 17.49
N LEU A 169 -7.71 -8.57 16.78
CA LEU A 169 -8.35 -8.36 15.48
C LEU A 169 -7.79 -9.30 14.40
N LEU A 170 -6.49 -9.51 14.37
CA LEU A 170 -5.85 -10.41 13.42
C LEU A 170 -6.26 -11.87 13.66
N ASP A 171 -6.26 -12.34 14.91
CA ASP A 171 -6.66 -13.70 15.27
C ASP A 171 -8.16 -13.96 15.00
N GLN A 172 -8.98 -12.92 15.10
CA GLN A 172 -10.42 -12.96 14.84
C GLN A 172 -10.78 -12.31 13.50
N ARG A 173 -9.88 -12.36 12.50
CA ARG A 173 -10.07 -11.71 11.20
C ARG A 173 -11.39 -12.03 10.51
N GLU A 174 -11.89 -13.26 10.65
CA GLU A 174 -13.18 -13.69 10.07
C GLU A 174 -14.35 -12.89 10.63
N HIS A 175 -14.23 -12.39 11.86
CA HIS A 175 -15.26 -11.58 12.51
C HIS A 175 -15.10 -10.08 12.24
N TYR A 176 -13.86 -9.54 12.34
CA TYR A 176 -13.64 -8.10 12.31
C TYR A 176 -13.14 -7.56 10.97
N LEU A 177 -12.39 -8.34 10.19
CA LEU A 177 -11.71 -7.85 8.99
C LEU A 177 -12.34 -8.38 7.70
N LYS A 178 -12.68 -9.67 7.67
CA LYS A 178 -13.31 -10.28 6.50
C LYS A 178 -14.61 -9.59 6.07
N PRO A 179 -15.53 -9.18 6.96
CA PRO A 179 -16.75 -8.46 6.55
C PRO A 179 -16.46 -7.16 5.78
N LEU A 180 -15.34 -6.48 6.06
CA LEU A 180 -14.88 -5.30 5.32
C LEU A 180 -14.36 -5.70 3.93
N GLN A 181 -13.54 -6.76 3.87
CA GLN A 181 -13.03 -7.29 2.61
C GLN A 181 -14.15 -7.81 1.70
N ASP A 182 -15.18 -8.43 2.25
CA ASP A 182 -16.38 -8.87 1.52
C ASP A 182 -17.18 -7.70 0.92
N ARG A 183 -16.96 -6.47 1.39
CA ARG A 183 -17.49 -5.23 0.82
C ARG A 183 -16.48 -4.53 -0.09
N GLY A 184 -15.34 -5.14 -0.35
CA GLY A 184 -14.29 -4.66 -1.24
C GLY A 184 -13.28 -3.71 -0.60
N MET A 185 -13.36 -3.47 0.71
CA MET A 185 -12.37 -2.64 1.42
C MET A 185 -11.03 -3.38 1.52
N LYS A 186 -9.95 -2.62 1.44
CA LYS A 186 -8.60 -3.12 1.68
C LYS A 186 -8.25 -3.04 3.17
N ILE A 187 -7.51 -4.03 3.68
CA ILE A 187 -7.04 -4.06 5.07
C ILE A 187 -5.53 -3.84 5.09
N ILE A 188 -5.13 -2.74 5.68
CA ILE A 188 -3.75 -2.25 5.73
C ILE A 188 -3.25 -2.29 7.18
N LEU A 189 -2.05 -2.81 7.42
CA LEU A 189 -1.43 -2.77 8.75
C LEU A 189 -0.59 -1.51 8.91
N GLY A 190 -0.93 -0.68 9.89
CA GLY A 190 -0.09 0.44 10.32
C GLY A 190 1.14 -0.06 11.06
N LEU A 191 2.32 0.49 10.73
CA LEU A 191 3.59 0.23 11.39
C LEU A 191 4.13 1.52 11.99
N LEU A 192 4.39 1.52 13.30
CA LEU A 192 4.76 2.67 14.11
C LEU A 192 5.96 2.30 15.01
N GLY A 193 6.76 3.27 15.42
CA GLY A 193 7.76 3.08 16.46
C GLY A 193 7.15 2.73 17.83
N ASN A 194 7.96 2.29 18.78
CA ASN A 194 7.50 1.83 20.09
C ASN A 194 8.48 2.20 21.23
N HIS A 195 9.01 3.41 21.22
CA HIS A 195 10.06 3.80 22.18
C HIS A 195 11.22 2.80 22.23
N ASP A 196 11.52 2.25 21.06
CA ASP A 196 12.62 1.31 20.82
C ASP A 196 13.62 1.96 19.87
N ARG A 197 14.85 1.44 19.82
CA ARG A 197 15.88 1.94 18.89
C ARG A 197 15.58 1.67 17.43
N SER A 198 14.70 0.71 17.15
CA SER A 198 14.23 0.39 15.80
C SER A 198 13.05 1.25 15.40
N GLY A 199 12.96 1.52 14.11
CA GLY A 199 11.81 2.22 13.52
C GLY A 199 11.87 2.20 12.00
N VAL A 200 11.02 2.98 11.39
CA VAL A 200 10.89 3.07 9.92
C VAL A 200 12.18 3.57 9.27
N ALA A 201 12.92 4.46 9.95
CA ALA A 201 13.92 5.32 9.31
C ALA A 201 15.37 4.98 9.63
N ASN A 202 15.69 3.79 10.15
CA ASN A 202 17.07 3.49 10.56
C ASN A 202 17.57 2.06 10.31
N MET A 203 16.83 1.23 9.58
CA MET A 203 17.29 -0.11 9.26
C MET A 203 18.42 -0.07 8.22
N SER A 204 19.47 -0.92 8.39
CA SER A 204 20.40 -1.19 7.31
C SER A 204 19.69 -1.88 6.16
N LYS A 205 20.31 -1.95 4.98
CA LYS A 205 19.73 -2.65 3.82
C LYS A 205 19.38 -4.09 4.18
N GLU A 206 20.31 -4.82 4.79
CA GLU A 206 20.12 -6.23 5.16
C GLU A 206 19.00 -6.42 6.20
N THR A 207 18.90 -5.49 7.14
CA THR A 207 17.83 -5.50 8.16
C THR A 207 16.48 -5.17 7.51
N ALA A 208 16.42 -4.22 6.60
CA ALA A 208 15.22 -3.86 5.87
C ALA A 208 14.74 -5.01 4.96
N GLU A 209 15.66 -5.72 4.28
CA GLU A 209 15.35 -6.92 3.50
C GLU A 209 14.75 -8.03 4.38
N ALA A 210 15.37 -8.30 5.54
CA ALA A 210 14.87 -9.31 6.47
C ALA A 210 13.52 -8.92 7.07
N PHE A 211 13.33 -7.67 7.46
CA PHE A 211 12.08 -7.18 8.00
C PHE A 211 10.96 -7.15 6.93
N ALA A 212 11.28 -6.85 5.68
CA ALA A 212 10.32 -6.91 4.57
C ALA A 212 9.75 -8.33 4.36
N LEU A 213 10.58 -9.37 4.57
CA LEU A 213 10.10 -10.76 4.53
C LEU A 213 9.17 -11.10 5.71
N GLU A 214 9.43 -10.52 6.89
CA GLU A 214 8.53 -10.68 8.04
C GLU A 214 7.20 -9.95 7.80
N VAL A 215 7.24 -8.72 7.27
CA VAL A 215 6.04 -7.98 6.83
C VAL A 215 5.22 -8.81 5.85
N LYS A 216 5.89 -9.40 4.86
CA LYS A 216 5.23 -10.28 3.89
C LYS A 216 4.57 -11.48 4.56
N ALA A 217 5.28 -12.17 5.45
CA ALA A 217 4.74 -13.32 6.19
C ALA A 217 3.52 -12.94 7.03
N MET A 218 3.53 -11.77 7.67
CA MET A 218 2.39 -11.21 8.41
C MET A 218 1.21 -10.97 7.47
N CYS A 219 1.44 -10.31 6.35
CA CYS A 219 0.39 -10.04 5.36
C CYS A 219 -0.19 -11.33 4.76
N ASP A 220 0.64 -12.34 4.52
CA ASP A 220 0.19 -13.65 4.01
C ASP A 220 -0.67 -14.38 5.05
N ALA A 221 -0.21 -14.44 6.31
CA ALA A 221 -0.88 -15.16 7.39
C ALA A 221 -2.27 -14.60 7.68
N TYR A 222 -2.43 -13.28 7.66
CA TYR A 222 -3.67 -12.60 8.00
C TYR A 222 -4.42 -12.02 6.78
N GLN A 223 -3.98 -12.32 5.56
CA GLN A 223 -4.58 -11.87 4.30
C GLN A 223 -4.75 -10.34 4.25
N LEU A 224 -3.71 -9.62 4.64
CA LEU A 224 -3.69 -8.16 4.60
C LEU A 224 -3.33 -7.67 3.20
N ASP A 225 -3.84 -6.52 2.83
CA ASP A 225 -3.67 -5.92 1.49
C ASP A 225 -2.46 -4.99 1.38
N GLY A 226 -1.75 -4.74 2.48
CA GLY A 226 -0.56 -3.90 2.49
C GLY A 226 -0.19 -3.35 3.86
N ILE A 227 0.71 -2.38 3.85
CA ILE A 227 1.18 -1.68 5.04
C ILE A 227 1.07 -0.16 4.90
N PHE A 228 0.98 0.50 6.03
CA PHE A 228 1.08 1.94 6.19
C PHE A 228 2.24 2.23 7.13
N VAL A 229 3.17 3.08 6.72
CA VAL A 229 4.34 3.43 7.53
C VAL A 229 4.21 4.85 8.09
N ASP A 230 4.38 4.95 9.40
CA ASP A 230 4.40 6.21 10.15
C ASP A 230 5.67 6.24 11.02
N ASP A 231 6.49 7.28 10.84
CA ASP A 231 7.75 7.41 11.56
C ASP A 231 7.59 8.33 12.78
N GLU A 232 7.01 7.75 13.81
CA GLU A 232 6.85 8.39 15.13
C GLU A 232 7.27 7.42 16.26
N TYR A 233 7.54 7.96 17.41
CA TYR A 233 7.81 7.23 18.67
C TYR A 233 8.99 6.25 18.66
N SER A 234 9.96 6.41 17.76
CA SER A 234 11.20 5.64 17.78
C SER A 234 12.29 6.41 18.52
N ASP A 235 13.03 5.73 19.41
CA ASP A 235 14.16 6.27 20.15
C ASP A 235 15.47 6.00 19.41
N TYR A 236 15.64 6.65 18.27
CA TYR A 236 16.77 6.43 17.37
C TYR A 236 18.13 6.74 17.98
N GLU A 237 19.12 5.90 17.68
CA GLU A 237 20.52 6.13 18.02
C GLU A 237 21.20 7.04 16.99
N TYR A 238 21.77 8.17 17.45
CA TYR A 238 22.52 9.11 16.62
C TYR A 238 24.04 8.99 16.81
N SER A 239 24.49 8.11 17.72
CA SER A 239 25.89 7.77 17.96
C SER A 239 25.97 6.36 18.53
N ASN A 240 27.10 5.68 18.33
CA ASN A 240 27.30 4.28 18.73
C ASN A 240 26.17 3.36 18.21
N ILE A 241 25.83 3.55 16.93
CA ILE A 241 24.70 2.87 16.30
C ILE A 241 24.88 1.36 16.39
N THR A 242 23.85 0.68 16.89
CA THR A 242 23.81 -0.78 17.01
C THR A 242 23.95 -1.45 15.65
N PRO A 243 24.73 -2.56 15.52
CA PRO A 243 24.81 -3.32 14.27
C PRO A 243 23.41 -3.70 13.73
N GLY A 244 23.23 -3.57 12.42
CA GLY A 244 21.93 -3.75 11.75
C GLY A 244 21.14 -2.46 11.58
N PHE A 245 21.59 -1.35 12.19
CA PHE A 245 21.01 -0.03 12.01
C PHE A 245 21.99 0.93 11.35
N VAL A 246 21.45 2.03 10.83
CA VAL A 246 22.19 3.15 10.24
C VAL A 246 21.70 4.47 10.84
N TYR A 247 22.36 5.57 10.51
CA TYR A 247 21.93 6.90 10.93
C TYR A 247 20.51 7.16 10.42
N PRO A 248 19.56 7.56 11.30
CA PRO A 248 18.16 7.72 10.92
C PRO A 248 17.95 8.80 9.84
N GLY A 249 17.07 8.52 8.89
CA GLY A 249 16.78 9.50 7.85
C GLY A 249 15.89 8.98 6.74
N LYS A 250 15.69 9.81 5.72
CA LYS A 250 14.80 9.53 4.59
C LYS A 250 15.27 8.38 3.70
N GLU A 251 16.57 8.17 3.57
CA GLU A 251 17.11 7.10 2.74
C GLU A 251 16.83 5.72 3.35
N PRO A 252 17.10 5.43 4.64
CA PRO A 252 16.69 4.18 5.26
C PRO A 252 15.16 3.98 5.27
N ALA A 253 14.36 5.04 5.45
CA ALA A 253 12.91 4.96 5.35
C ALA A 253 12.45 4.55 3.94
N ALA A 254 13.05 5.14 2.90
CA ALA A 254 12.80 4.78 1.51
C ALA A 254 13.25 3.34 1.22
N ARG A 255 14.40 2.92 1.78
CA ARG A 255 14.91 1.56 1.65
C ARG A 255 13.93 0.55 2.22
N LEU A 256 13.35 0.79 3.40
CA LEU A 256 12.34 -0.09 3.97
C LEU A 256 11.12 -0.23 3.04
N CYS A 257 10.55 0.88 2.58
CA CYS A 257 9.40 0.87 1.67
C CYS A 257 9.72 0.10 0.37
N TYR A 258 10.91 0.33 -0.20
CA TYR A 258 11.38 -0.35 -1.40
C TYR A 258 11.50 -1.87 -1.19
N GLU A 259 12.13 -2.33 -0.11
CA GLU A 259 12.30 -3.76 0.15
C GLU A 259 10.96 -4.44 0.43
N VAL A 260 10.04 -3.76 1.13
CA VAL A 260 8.66 -4.26 1.34
C VAL A 260 7.93 -4.38 0.00
N LYS A 261 7.99 -3.36 -0.86
CA LYS A 261 7.35 -3.42 -2.19
C LYS A 261 7.93 -4.52 -3.06
N LYS A 262 9.23 -4.73 -2.99
CA LYS A 262 9.93 -5.78 -3.72
C LYS A 262 9.57 -7.19 -3.24
N ALA A 263 9.36 -7.36 -1.93
CA ALA A 263 8.96 -8.65 -1.34
C ALA A 263 7.49 -9.01 -1.64
N GLN A 264 6.61 -8.03 -1.83
CA GLN A 264 5.17 -8.22 -2.05
C GLN A 264 4.61 -7.17 -3.04
N PRO A 265 4.95 -7.28 -4.34
CA PRO A 265 4.67 -6.23 -5.33
C PRO A 265 3.19 -5.91 -5.54
N GLU A 266 2.30 -6.86 -5.27
CA GLU A 266 0.84 -6.74 -5.42
C GLU A 266 0.17 -6.01 -4.25
N ARG A 267 0.87 -5.85 -3.11
CA ARG A 267 0.33 -5.22 -1.92
C ARG A 267 0.69 -3.75 -1.85
N TRP A 268 -0.17 -2.97 -1.19
CA TRP A 268 0.05 -1.55 -1.06
C TRP A 268 1.11 -1.22 -0.02
N VAL A 269 2.00 -0.30 -0.38
CA VAL A 269 2.89 0.41 0.54
C VAL A 269 2.40 1.85 0.60
N ILE A 270 1.95 2.28 1.76
CA ILE A 270 1.37 3.61 1.98
C ILE A 270 2.29 4.37 2.93
N ALA A 271 2.69 5.57 2.55
CA ALA A 271 3.48 6.46 3.40
C ALA A 271 2.60 7.54 4.03
N TYR A 272 2.63 7.66 5.35
CA TYR A 272 2.18 8.86 6.03
C TYR A 272 3.24 9.93 5.83
N ALA A 273 2.89 11.00 5.10
CA ALA A 273 3.83 12.05 4.79
C ALA A 273 4.05 12.95 6.02
N TYR A 274 4.87 12.48 6.94
CA TYR A 274 5.22 13.11 8.20
C TYR A 274 6.67 12.76 8.56
N THR A 275 7.38 13.60 9.31
CA THR A 275 8.79 13.41 9.74
C THR A 275 9.71 12.87 8.63
N THR A 276 10.38 11.73 8.79
CA THR A 276 11.30 11.17 7.79
C THR A 276 10.58 10.55 6.59
N THR A 277 9.33 10.14 6.74
CA THR A 277 8.49 9.65 5.64
C THR A 277 7.87 10.79 4.80
N TYR A 278 8.09 12.06 5.19
CA TYR A 278 7.75 13.22 4.36
C TYR A 278 8.76 13.40 3.23
N GLY A 279 8.56 12.66 2.15
CA GLY A 279 9.38 12.69 0.96
C GLY A 279 10.52 11.68 1.01
N LEU A 280 10.39 10.66 0.18
CA LEU A 280 11.33 9.55 0.09
C LEU A 280 12.18 9.66 -1.19
N PRO A 281 13.52 9.50 -1.10
CA PRO A 281 14.39 9.49 -2.26
C PRO A 281 14.22 8.23 -3.12
N SER A 282 14.77 8.25 -4.32
CA SER A 282 14.88 7.06 -5.17
C SER A 282 15.86 6.06 -4.57
N ILE A 283 15.55 4.76 -4.73
CA ILE A 283 16.37 3.64 -4.27
C ILE A 283 16.72 2.75 -5.45
N ASP A 284 18.00 2.42 -5.61
CA ASP A 284 18.51 1.53 -6.65
C ASP A 284 17.99 1.89 -8.07
N GLY A 285 17.84 3.20 -8.35
CA GLY A 285 17.37 3.73 -9.61
C GLY A 285 15.83 3.79 -9.76
N MET A 286 15.05 3.24 -8.83
CA MET A 286 13.59 3.30 -8.81
C MET A 286 13.13 4.55 -8.06
N GLN A 287 12.20 5.32 -8.64
CA GLN A 287 11.65 6.51 -8.01
C GLN A 287 10.68 6.11 -6.88
N SER A 288 10.56 6.95 -5.84
CA SER A 288 9.73 6.60 -4.68
C SER A 288 8.25 6.37 -5.00
N GLY A 289 7.70 7.05 -5.99
CA GLY A 289 6.33 6.81 -6.46
C GLY A 289 6.13 5.48 -7.21
N GLU A 290 7.19 4.70 -7.46
CA GLU A 290 7.11 3.37 -8.06
C GLU A 290 7.08 2.26 -7.00
N PHE A 291 7.56 2.53 -5.76
CA PHE A 291 7.54 1.57 -4.66
C PHE A 291 6.66 2.02 -3.47
N VAL A 292 6.14 3.24 -3.49
CA VAL A 292 5.08 3.72 -2.60
C VAL A 292 3.82 3.91 -3.44
N ASP A 293 2.76 3.18 -3.11
CA ASP A 293 1.50 3.22 -3.86
C ASP A 293 0.68 4.46 -3.55
N TYR A 294 0.67 4.91 -2.29
CA TYR A 294 -0.04 6.11 -1.84
C TYR A 294 0.80 6.89 -0.85
N ALA A 295 0.77 8.20 -0.95
CA ALA A 295 1.32 9.12 0.05
C ALA A 295 0.19 9.99 0.62
N LEU A 296 -0.02 9.93 1.93
CA LEU A 296 -1.10 10.61 2.62
C LEU A 296 -0.51 11.69 3.52
N HIS A 297 -0.79 12.97 3.23
CA HIS A 297 -0.34 14.10 4.03
C HIS A 297 -0.97 14.05 5.42
N ASP A 298 -0.26 14.53 6.42
CA ASP A 298 -0.75 14.65 7.79
C ASP A 298 -1.97 15.58 7.89
N TYR A 299 -2.63 15.59 9.03
CA TYR A 299 -3.76 16.47 9.32
C TYR A 299 -3.34 17.86 9.87
N GLY A 300 -2.04 18.09 10.03
CA GLY A 300 -1.47 19.37 10.49
C GLY A 300 -1.17 20.35 9.38
N GLY A 301 -1.20 19.91 8.13
CA GLY A 301 -0.87 20.73 6.98
C GLY A 301 -1.54 20.30 5.69
N SER A 302 -1.14 20.92 4.59
CA SER A 302 -1.53 20.49 3.24
C SER A 302 -0.47 20.90 2.23
N SER A 303 -0.08 20.01 1.34
CA SER A 303 0.81 20.33 0.22
C SER A 303 0.71 19.28 -0.89
N ASP A 304 1.06 19.70 -2.10
CA ASP A 304 1.34 18.77 -3.19
C ASP A 304 2.58 17.94 -2.87
N LEU A 305 2.50 16.63 -3.02
CA LEU A 305 3.56 15.69 -2.67
C LEU A 305 4.39 15.25 -3.88
N SER A 306 4.20 15.85 -5.07
CA SER A 306 4.87 15.45 -6.31
C SER A 306 6.41 15.53 -6.23
N SER A 307 6.93 16.54 -5.53
CA SER A 307 8.38 16.67 -5.31
C SER A 307 8.90 15.76 -4.21
N SER A 308 8.03 15.36 -3.29
CA SER A 308 8.36 14.49 -2.14
C SER A 308 8.33 13.01 -2.51
N PHE A 309 7.52 12.65 -3.51
CA PHE A 309 7.39 11.29 -4.03
C PHE A 309 7.49 11.31 -5.57
N PRO A 310 8.70 11.49 -6.12
CA PRO A 310 8.90 11.46 -7.57
C PRO A 310 8.31 10.21 -8.22
N GLY A 311 7.64 10.39 -9.37
CA GLY A 311 6.99 9.30 -10.10
C GLY A 311 5.57 8.97 -9.64
N MET A 312 5.11 9.45 -8.50
CA MET A 312 3.75 9.21 -8.01
C MET A 312 2.72 10.07 -8.77
N PRO A 313 1.62 9.49 -9.29
CA PRO A 313 0.54 10.27 -9.87
C PRO A 313 -0.27 11.00 -8.79
N LYS A 314 -0.82 12.16 -9.12
CA LYS A 314 -1.65 12.96 -8.19
C LYS A 314 -2.83 12.17 -7.62
N SER A 315 -3.40 11.24 -8.38
CA SER A 315 -4.49 10.36 -7.93
C SER A 315 -4.14 9.56 -6.68
N ASN A 316 -2.86 9.34 -6.44
CA ASN A 316 -2.37 8.52 -5.34
C ASN A 316 -1.84 9.37 -4.17
N MET A 317 -2.02 10.68 -4.24
CA MET A 317 -1.62 11.64 -3.19
C MET A 317 -2.84 12.12 -2.41
N GLY A 318 -2.77 12.04 -1.09
CA GLY A 318 -3.66 12.75 -0.18
C GLY A 318 -3.08 14.13 0.13
N LEU A 319 -3.73 15.18 -0.36
CA LEU A 319 -3.26 16.56 -0.21
C LEU A 319 -3.24 17.02 1.26
N TYR A 320 -4.17 16.52 2.05
CA TYR A 320 -4.29 16.67 3.50
C TYR A 320 -5.20 15.57 4.05
N SER A 321 -5.16 15.35 5.37
CA SER A 321 -6.03 14.41 6.08
C SER A 321 -6.95 15.13 7.05
N GLN A 322 -8.02 14.47 7.48
CA GLN A 322 -8.90 14.95 8.56
C GLN A 322 -8.65 14.12 9.82
N GLU A 323 -8.71 14.77 10.97
CA GLU A 323 -8.61 14.11 12.28
C GLU A 323 -9.90 14.37 13.07
N PHE A 324 -10.69 13.32 13.24
CA PHE A 324 -12.05 13.45 13.76
C PHE A 324 -12.13 13.57 15.27
N ASN A 325 -11.17 12.98 16.01
CA ASN A 325 -11.17 13.07 17.46
C ASN A 325 -10.90 14.50 17.94
N GLN A 326 -10.03 15.25 17.22
CA GLN A 326 -9.74 16.65 17.50
C GLN A 326 -10.68 17.63 16.77
N GLY A 327 -11.66 17.13 16.01
CA GLY A 327 -12.58 17.95 15.24
C GLY A 327 -11.94 18.68 14.06
N ARG A 328 -10.78 18.23 13.58
CA ARG A 328 -10.12 18.79 12.39
C ARG A 328 -10.77 18.27 11.11
N THR A 329 -11.79 18.97 10.66
CA THR A 329 -12.58 18.60 9.48
C THR A 329 -12.40 19.62 8.36
N ALA A 330 -12.62 19.17 7.11
CA ALA A 330 -12.52 20.02 5.93
C ALA A 330 -13.89 20.53 5.46
N SER A 331 -13.90 21.68 4.79
CA SER A 331 -15.09 22.19 4.13
C SER A 331 -15.40 21.40 2.86
N GLU A 332 -16.67 21.36 2.45
CA GLU A 332 -17.06 20.70 1.19
C GLU A 332 -16.35 21.32 -0.02
N SER A 333 -16.17 22.66 -0.03
CA SER A 333 -15.48 23.34 -1.12
C SER A 333 -14.00 22.96 -1.21
N SER A 334 -13.30 22.76 -0.07
CA SER A 334 -11.90 22.32 -0.05
C SER A 334 -11.77 20.87 -0.56
N LEU A 335 -12.67 19.98 -0.13
CA LEU A 335 -12.71 18.60 -0.57
C LEU A 335 -13.00 18.48 -2.07
N ARG A 336 -13.97 19.27 -2.58
CA ARG A 336 -14.29 19.33 -4.01
C ARG A 336 -13.11 19.87 -4.83
N SER A 337 -12.48 20.94 -4.36
CA SER A 337 -11.28 21.48 -5.01
C SER A 337 -10.14 20.45 -5.07
N MET A 338 -9.94 19.67 -4.01
CA MET A 338 -8.94 18.59 -3.99
C MET A 338 -9.23 17.57 -5.11
N ARG A 339 -10.45 17.02 -5.17
CA ARG A 339 -10.88 16.09 -6.22
C ARG A 339 -10.69 16.69 -7.63
N ASP A 340 -11.19 17.90 -7.85
CA ASP A 340 -11.21 18.55 -9.17
C ASP A 340 -9.78 18.89 -9.67
N ASN A 341 -8.81 19.03 -8.75
CA ASN A 341 -7.38 19.15 -9.06
C ASN A 341 -6.66 17.81 -9.26
N GLY A 342 -7.37 16.68 -9.18
CA GLY A 342 -6.86 15.35 -9.47
C GLY A 342 -6.20 14.62 -8.29
N TYR A 343 -6.37 15.13 -7.06
CA TYR A 343 -5.96 14.41 -5.85
C TYR A 343 -7.08 13.46 -5.43
N LEU A 344 -6.88 12.18 -5.71
CA LEU A 344 -7.94 11.17 -5.54
C LEU A 344 -7.68 10.22 -4.38
N SER A 345 -6.94 10.67 -3.37
CA SER A 345 -6.70 9.94 -2.12
C SER A 345 -6.96 10.86 -0.93
N HIS A 346 -7.64 10.37 0.09
CA HIS A 346 -7.96 11.15 1.28
C HIS A 346 -8.00 10.26 2.51
N MET A 347 -7.35 10.66 3.60
CA MET A 347 -7.35 9.93 4.85
C MET A 347 -8.22 10.64 5.88
N ILE A 348 -8.98 9.84 6.64
CA ILE A 348 -9.63 10.22 7.88
C ILE A 348 -9.00 9.44 9.03
N PHE A 349 -8.72 10.12 10.12
CA PHE A 349 -8.16 9.54 11.33
C PHE A 349 -9.18 9.57 12.46
N ALA A 350 -9.20 8.51 13.28
CA ALA A 350 -9.99 8.39 14.50
C ALA A 350 -11.52 8.53 14.29
N MET A 351 -12.08 7.97 13.19
CA MET A 351 -13.51 7.86 12.99
C MET A 351 -14.08 6.85 14.00
N ASP A 352 -15.03 7.32 14.85
CA ASP A 352 -15.71 6.47 15.83
C ASP A 352 -17.13 6.97 16.12
N PRO A 353 -18.17 6.22 15.69
CA PRO A 353 -19.58 6.58 15.95
C PRO A 353 -19.96 6.57 17.42
N ASN A 354 -19.16 5.97 18.30
CA ASN A 354 -19.42 5.92 19.74
C ASN A 354 -18.90 7.17 20.48
N ARG A 355 -18.12 8.03 19.81
CA ARG A 355 -17.61 9.28 20.41
C ARG A 355 -18.70 10.34 20.53
N SER A 356 -18.57 11.17 21.56
CA SER A 356 -19.55 12.23 21.86
C SER A 356 -19.66 13.31 20.77
N ASN A 357 -18.63 13.50 19.95
CA ASN A 357 -18.62 14.47 18.87
C ASN A 357 -19.12 13.88 17.53
N PHE A 358 -19.56 12.62 17.49
CA PHE A 358 -19.94 11.96 16.25
C PHE A 358 -21.06 12.70 15.50
N GLU A 359 -22.20 12.90 16.15
CA GLU A 359 -23.40 13.45 15.52
C GLU A 359 -23.25 14.90 15.03
N TRP A 360 -22.42 15.71 15.72
CA TRP A 360 -22.30 17.11 15.38
C TRP A 360 -20.99 17.47 14.63
N SER A 361 -20.04 16.58 14.53
CA SER A 361 -18.76 16.82 13.88
C SER A 361 -18.40 15.76 12.83
N GLN A 362 -18.28 14.48 13.24
CA GLN A 362 -17.77 13.42 12.36
C GLN A 362 -18.78 13.07 11.26
N LEU A 363 -20.02 12.79 11.59
CA LEU A 363 -21.08 12.46 10.61
C LEU A 363 -21.28 13.59 9.59
N PRO A 364 -21.44 14.87 9.98
CA PRO A 364 -21.49 15.96 9.01
C PRO A 364 -20.24 16.12 8.15
N ALA A 365 -19.05 15.75 8.65
CA ALA A 365 -17.82 15.76 7.86
C ALA A 365 -17.84 14.66 6.78
N MET A 366 -18.28 13.45 7.12
CA MET A 366 -18.42 12.35 6.16
C MET A 366 -19.52 12.61 5.12
N GLU A 367 -20.63 13.27 5.51
CA GLU A 367 -21.65 13.73 4.56
C GLU A 367 -21.09 14.75 3.54
N ARG A 368 -20.24 15.68 4.02
CA ARG A 368 -19.54 16.60 3.11
C ARG A 368 -18.60 15.86 2.17
N MET A 369 -17.93 14.80 2.63
CA MET A 369 -17.08 13.97 1.79
C MET A 369 -17.90 13.28 0.69
N ALA A 370 -19.05 12.69 1.02
CA ALA A 370 -19.92 12.04 0.02
C ALA A 370 -20.34 13.02 -1.08
N ARG A 371 -20.80 14.24 -0.70
CA ARG A 371 -21.18 15.28 -1.64
C ARG A 371 -20.00 15.82 -2.46
N ALA A 372 -18.85 16.04 -1.82
CA ALA A 372 -17.69 16.62 -2.49
C ALA A 372 -16.96 15.63 -3.40
N PHE A 373 -16.82 14.38 -2.99
CA PHE A 373 -16.02 13.39 -3.69
C PHE A 373 -16.81 12.64 -4.76
N TYR A 374 -18.14 12.46 -4.56
CA TYR A 374 -18.92 11.57 -5.41
C TYR A 374 -20.18 12.22 -5.98
N ASP A 375 -20.45 13.50 -5.66
CA ASP A 375 -21.71 14.18 -5.99
C ASP A 375 -22.95 13.36 -5.51
N ASP A 376 -22.83 12.72 -4.34
CA ASP A 376 -23.79 11.75 -3.75
C ASP A 376 -24.12 12.11 -2.30
N GLU A 377 -25.10 11.41 -1.73
CA GLU A 377 -25.46 11.52 -0.33
C GLU A 377 -24.89 10.33 0.46
N LEU A 378 -24.52 10.60 1.72
CA LEU A 378 -24.14 9.55 2.67
C LEU A 378 -25.37 8.92 3.29
N VAL A 379 -25.37 7.61 3.42
CA VAL A 379 -26.32 6.86 4.24
C VAL A 379 -25.57 6.28 5.43
N PHE A 380 -25.96 6.69 6.62
CA PHE A 380 -25.57 6.05 7.87
C PHE A 380 -26.70 5.11 8.30
N ASP A 381 -26.43 3.83 8.48
CA ASP A 381 -27.44 2.82 8.81
C ASP A 381 -27.85 2.79 10.29
N GLY A 382 -27.21 3.62 11.10
CA GLY A 382 -27.47 3.73 12.55
C GLY A 382 -26.72 2.72 13.40
N MET A 383 -25.99 1.80 12.80
CA MET A 383 -25.20 0.81 13.56
C MET A 383 -23.95 1.46 14.14
N LYS A 384 -23.69 1.16 15.41
CA LYS A 384 -22.49 1.60 16.15
C LYS A 384 -21.93 0.37 16.85
N TYR A 385 -20.76 -0.06 16.38
CA TYR A 385 -20.06 -1.21 16.94
C TYR A 385 -19.11 -0.74 18.05
N PRO A 386 -19.39 -1.05 19.32
CA PRO A 386 -18.43 -0.80 20.40
C PRO A 386 -17.24 -1.76 20.28
N LYS A 387 -16.12 -1.41 20.91
CA LYS A 387 -15.04 -2.37 21.11
C LYS A 387 -15.55 -3.52 21.99
N ASP A 388 -15.39 -4.76 21.55
CA ASP A 388 -15.91 -5.97 22.18
C ASP A 388 -14.89 -7.12 22.29
N TRP A 389 -13.60 -6.82 22.10
CA TRP A 389 -12.47 -7.72 22.40
C TRP A 389 -11.66 -7.21 23.59
N ASN A 390 -10.95 -8.13 24.23
CA ASN A 390 -10.04 -7.87 25.37
C ASN A 390 -8.59 -8.06 24.92
#